data_87fc6baa440bdd9720135847bc94bfe9
#
_entry.id   87fc6baa440bdd9720135847bc94bfe9
#
_cell.length_a   1.000
_cell.length_b   1.000
_cell.length_c   1.000
_cell.angle_alpha   90.00
_cell.angle_beta   90.00
_cell.angle_gamma   90.00
#
_symmetry.space_group_name_H-M   'P 1'
#
loop_
_entity.id
_entity.type
_entity.pdbx_description
1 polymer ?
#
loop_
_entity_poly.entity_id
_entity_poly.type
_entity_poly.pdbx_seq_one_letter_code
_entity_poly.pdbx_strand_id
1 'polypeptide(L)'
;IIDPATFEQAQERLRKIAQQTADRKKPSRSAFSGLIRCGICGNTYKRVTYRGKHFWNCTTFQTRGKSECTAKKIPEDTLVALTLEVLSIDRLSATSVKNRITEIRAEKNNVIVFCLDDGSEIVKRWKDRSRAESWTPEMKEKARQRALQARRKKE
;
A
#
# COMPACT_ATOMS: atom_id res chain seq x y z
N ILE A 1 -22.40 -16.28 -31.88
CA ILE A 1 -23.48 -15.27 -31.78
C ILE A 1 -24.27 -15.64 -30.54
N ILE A 2 -24.42 -14.72 -29.61
CA ILE A 2 -25.12 -14.94 -28.35
C ILE A 2 -26.62 -14.72 -28.60
N ASP A 3 -27.45 -15.60 -28.07
CA ASP A 3 -28.90 -15.49 -28.06
C ASP A 3 -29.38 -14.19 -27.41
N PRO A 4 -30.37 -13.46 -27.96
CA PRO A 4 -30.89 -12.20 -27.43
C PRO A 4 -31.34 -12.30 -25.98
N ALA A 5 -31.99 -13.40 -25.58
CA ALA A 5 -32.46 -13.59 -24.21
C ALA A 5 -31.29 -13.69 -23.21
N THR A 6 -30.20 -14.36 -23.58
CA THR A 6 -28.98 -14.44 -22.78
C THR A 6 -28.31 -13.08 -22.65
N PHE A 7 -28.31 -12.27 -23.70
CA PHE A 7 -27.77 -10.93 -23.68
C PHE A 7 -28.59 -10.01 -22.74
N GLU A 8 -29.92 -10.04 -22.81
CA GLU A 8 -30.79 -9.24 -21.94
C GLU A 8 -30.61 -9.62 -20.46
N GLN A 9 -30.52 -10.93 -20.15
CA GLN A 9 -30.25 -11.37 -18.79
C GLN A 9 -28.89 -10.86 -18.26
N ALA A 10 -27.85 -10.86 -19.11
CA ALA A 10 -26.55 -10.31 -18.75
C ALA A 10 -26.61 -8.81 -18.48
N GLN A 11 -27.33 -8.06 -19.34
CA GLN A 11 -27.55 -6.63 -19.15
C GLN A 11 -28.30 -6.32 -17.85
N GLU A 12 -29.33 -7.08 -17.52
CA GLU A 12 -30.08 -6.89 -16.27
C GLU A 12 -29.22 -7.19 -15.04
N ARG A 13 -28.38 -8.22 -15.07
CA ARG A 13 -27.41 -8.51 -14.00
C ARG A 13 -26.42 -7.37 -13.82
N LEU A 14 -25.89 -6.83 -14.91
CA LEU A 14 -24.98 -5.67 -14.85
C LEU A 14 -25.66 -4.42 -14.27
N ARG A 15 -26.92 -4.15 -14.63
CA ARG A 15 -27.69 -3.04 -14.03
C ARG A 15 -27.90 -3.24 -12.53
N LYS A 16 -28.26 -4.45 -12.07
CA LYS A 16 -28.41 -4.77 -10.64
C LYS A 16 -27.09 -4.59 -9.87
N ILE A 17 -25.97 -5.06 -10.44
CA ILE A 17 -24.63 -4.88 -9.85
C ILE A 17 -24.26 -3.39 -9.80
N ALA A 18 -24.54 -2.63 -10.86
CA ALA A 18 -24.27 -1.20 -10.90
C ALA A 18 -25.06 -0.41 -9.84
N GLN A 19 -26.34 -0.75 -9.62
CA GLN A 19 -27.16 -0.17 -8.57
C GLN A 19 -26.61 -0.52 -7.17
N GLN A 20 -26.30 -1.78 -6.90
CA GLN A 20 -25.72 -2.20 -5.61
C GLN A 20 -24.35 -1.57 -5.33
N THR A 21 -23.57 -1.25 -6.38
CA THR A 21 -22.28 -0.59 -6.22
C THR A 21 -22.38 0.93 -6.12
N ALA A 22 -23.44 1.53 -6.65
CA ALA A 22 -23.68 2.97 -6.52
C ALA A 22 -23.91 3.40 -5.06
N ASP A 23 -24.58 2.57 -4.27
CA ASP A 23 -24.85 2.80 -2.85
C ASP A 23 -23.64 2.55 -1.93
N ARG A 24 -22.58 1.91 -2.43
CA ARG A 24 -21.37 1.72 -1.65
C ARG A 24 -20.62 3.05 -1.52
N LYS A 25 -20.45 3.54 -0.26
CA LYS A 25 -19.58 4.67 0.02
C LYS A 25 -18.21 4.40 -0.63
N LYS A 26 -17.82 5.23 -1.57
CA LYS A 26 -16.48 5.14 -2.18
C LYS A 26 -15.46 5.24 -1.06
N PRO A 27 -14.50 4.29 -0.95
CA PRO A 27 -13.49 4.36 0.09
C PRO A 27 -12.75 5.69 -0.02
N SER A 28 -12.53 6.36 1.11
CA SER A 28 -11.79 7.63 1.15
C SER A 28 -10.41 7.41 0.54
N ARG A 29 -10.07 8.23 -0.43
CA ARG A 29 -8.75 8.18 -1.06
C ARG A 29 -7.71 8.63 -0.03
N SER A 30 -6.66 7.85 0.15
CA SER A 30 -5.51 8.24 0.97
C SER A 30 -4.86 9.51 0.39
N ALA A 31 -4.25 10.32 1.27
CA ALA A 31 -3.51 11.53 0.90
C ALA A 31 -2.44 11.28 -0.18
N PHE A 32 -1.87 10.08 -0.22
CA PHE A 32 -0.81 9.69 -1.14
C PHE A 32 -1.30 9.09 -2.46
N SER A 33 -2.63 8.95 -2.64
CA SER A 33 -3.18 8.32 -3.85
C SER A 33 -2.83 9.12 -5.11
N GLY A 34 -2.13 8.47 -6.04
CA GLY A 34 -1.68 9.04 -7.30
C GLY A 34 -0.35 9.81 -7.25
N LEU A 35 0.18 10.08 -6.05
CA LEU A 35 1.44 10.83 -5.89
C LEU A 35 2.69 9.95 -5.95
N ILE A 36 2.58 8.65 -5.64
CA ILE A 36 3.76 7.79 -5.52
C ILE A 36 4.10 7.14 -6.86
N ARG A 37 5.30 7.39 -7.35
CA ARG A 37 5.89 6.79 -8.55
C ARG A 37 7.05 5.86 -8.19
N CYS A 38 7.19 4.82 -8.98
CA CYS A 38 8.30 3.88 -8.86
C CYS A 38 9.52 4.41 -9.62
N GLY A 39 10.62 4.70 -8.93
CA GLY A 39 11.89 5.11 -9.55
C GLY A 39 12.58 4.01 -10.35
N ILE A 40 12.07 2.74 -10.28
CA ILE A 40 12.62 1.61 -11.02
C ILE A 40 11.91 1.41 -12.37
N CYS A 41 10.57 1.47 -12.39
CA CYS A 41 9.77 1.18 -13.59
C CYS A 41 8.82 2.31 -14.02
N GLY A 42 8.83 3.45 -13.33
CA GLY A 42 7.99 4.63 -13.63
C GLY A 42 6.50 4.48 -13.27
N ASN A 43 6.02 3.28 -12.97
CA ASN A 43 4.61 3.05 -12.69
C ASN A 43 4.18 3.53 -11.28
N THR A 44 2.88 3.76 -11.11
CA THR A 44 2.31 4.22 -9.84
C THR A 44 2.29 3.12 -8.78
N TYR A 45 2.32 3.55 -7.51
CA TYR A 45 2.02 2.69 -6.38
C TYR A 45 0.52 2.70 -6.06
N LYS A 46 0.01 1.54 -5.65
CA LYS A 46 -1.36 1.37 -5.14
C LYS A 46 -1.35 1.00 -3.67
N ARG A 47 -2.34 1.51 -2.95
CA ARG A 47 -2.59 1.14 -1.55
C ARG A 47 -3.14 -0.28 -1.47
N VAL A 48 -2.52 -1.11 -0.64
CA VAL A 48 -2.91 -2.52 -0.41
C VAL A 48 -3.10 -2.72 1.09
N THR A 49 -4.17 -3.39 1.47
CA THR A 49 -4.43 -3.77 2.87
C THR A 49 -4.09 -5.25 3.06
N TYR A 50 -3.28 -5.54 4.06
CA TYR A 50 -2.95 -6.90 4.44
C TYR A 50 -2.96 -7.05 5.95
N ARG A 51 -3.78 -7.95 6.49
CA ARG A 51 -3.96 -8.20 7.93
C ARG A 51 -4.22 -6.90 8.72
N GLY A 52 -5.12 -6.05 8.23
CA GLY A 52 -5.48 -4.77 8.87
C GLY A 52 -4.44 -3.66 8.75
N LYS A 53 -3.27 -3.91 8.15
CA LYS A 53 -2.23 -2.91 7.91
C LYS A 53 -2.25 -2.44 6.46
N HIS A 54 -1.92 -1.17 6.26
CA HIS A 54 -1.87 -0.55 4.94
C HIS A 54 -0.44 -0.45 4.43
N PHE A 55 -0.27 -0.75 3.15
CA PHE A 55 1.01 -0.68 2.45
C PHE A 55 0.82 -0.06 1.08
N TRP A 56 1.87 0.52 0.58
CA TRP A 56 1.97 0.98 -0.81
C TRP A 56 2.82 0.01 -1.61
N ASN A 57 2.32 -0.45 -2.75
CA ASN A 57 2.99 -1.43 -3.59
C ASN A 57 3.01 -0.97 -5.05
N CYS A 58 4.15 -1.14 -5.72
CA CYS A 58 4.26 -0.83 -7.16
C CYS A 58 3.29 -1.69 -7.97
N THR A 59 2.57 -1.07 -8.88
CA THR A 59 1.58 -1.76 -9.72
C THR A 59 2.23 -2.84 -10.59
N THR A 60 3.38 -2.55 -11.19
CA THR A 60 4.14 -3.52 -12.00
C THR A 60 4.61 -4.71 -11.16
N PHE A 61 5.20 -4.44 -9.98
CA PHE A 61 5.59 -5.51 -9.06
C PHE A 61 4.41 -6.40 -8.68
N GLN A 62 3.24 -5.79 -8.44
CA GLN A 62 2.04 -6.52 -8.02
C GLN A 62 1.45 -7.39 -9.13
N THR A 63 1.49 -6.94 -10.39
CA THR A 63 0.86 -7.62 -11.53
C THR A 63 1.80 -8.54 -12.28
N ARG A 64 3.09 -8.17 -12.40
CA ARG A 64 4.09 -8.87 -13.21
C ARG A 64 5.23 -9.50 -12.40
N GLY A 65 5.31 -9.17 -11.10
CA GLY A 65 6.29 -9.76 -10.19
C GLY A 65 7.68 -9.15 -10.27
N LYS A 66 8.63 -9.88 -9.65
CA LYS A 66 10.02 -9.45 -9.44
C LYS A 66 10.85 -9.38 -10.74
N SER A 67 10.46 -10.11 -11.77
CA SER A 67 11.15 -10.08 -13.07
C SER A 67 11.09 -8.70 -13.72
N GLU A 68 9.95 -8.01 -13.57
CA GLU A 68 9.70 -6.72 -14.22
C GLU A 68 10.02 -5.52 -13.32
N CYS A 69 9.89 -5.68 -11.99
CA CYS A 69 10.17 -4.61 -11.05
C CYS A 69 10.60 -5.16 -9.70
N THR A 70 11.73 -4.64 -9.18
CA THR A 70 12.26 -5.03 -7.87
C THR A 70 11.84 -4.06 -6.74
N ALA A 71 10.82 -3.24 -7.00
CA ALA A 71 10.34 -2.23 -6.06
C ALA A 71 9.87 -2.86 -4.75
N LYS A 72 10.24 -2.25 -3.64
CA LYS A 72 9.81 -2.68 -2.31
C LYS A 72 8.46 -2.09 -1.94
N LYS A 73 7.74 -2.85 -1.13
CA LYS A 73 6.51 -2.42 -0.48
C LYS A 73 6.84 -1.41 0.62
N ILE A 74 6.14 -0.28 0.65
CA ILE A 74 6.32 0.77 1.64
C ILE A 74 5.17 0.69 2.66
N PRO A 75 5.45 0.51 3.98
CA PRO A 75 4.42 0.62 5.01
C PRO A 75 3.83 2.04 5.02
N GLU A 76 2.52 2.17 5.16
CA GLU A 76 1.86 3.48 5.17
C GLU A 76 2.30 4.32 6.36
N ASP A 77 2.47 3.69 7.54
CA ASP A 77 2.95 4.37 8.74
C ASP A 77 4.34 5.01 8.54
N THR A 78 5.23 4.31 7.83
CA THR A 78 6.55 4.82 7.48
C THR A 78 6.45 6.01 6.53
N LEU A 79 5.60 5.93 5.51
CA LEU A 79 5.40 7.01 4.56
C LEU A 79 4.81 8.25 5.25
N VAL A 80 3.84 8.05 6.15
CA VAL A 80 3.25 9.11 6.97
C VAL A 80 4.33 9.80 7.82
N ALA A 81 5.13 9.03 8.57
CA ALA A 81 6.17 9.57 9.43
C ALA A 81 7.19 10.42 8.65
N LEU A 82 7.67 9.91 7.52
CA LEU A 82 8.61 10.64 6.66
C LEU A 82 7.98 11.91 6.07
N THR A 83 6.69 11.88 5.72
CA THR A 83 5.99 13.05 5.18
C THR A 83 5.80 14.13 6.22
N LEU A 84 5.45 13.76 7.47
CA LEU A 84 5.35 14.71 8.58
C LEU A 84 6.69 15.42 8.83
N GLU A 85 7.78 14.66 8.81
CA GLU A 85 9.14 15.19 8.96
C GLU A 85 9.50 16.13 7.80
N VAL A 86 9.26 15.74 6.55
CA VAL A 86 9.57 16.55 5.35
C VAL A 86 8.79 17.86 5.32
N LEU A 87 7.50 17.81 5.66
CA LEU A 87 6.63 19.00 5.66
C LEU A 87 6.71 19.81 6.95
N SER A 88 7.41 19.32 7.99
CA SER A 88 7.48 19.92 9.33
C SER A 88 6.08 20.21 9.90
N ILE A 89 5.18 19.21 9.86
CA ILE A 89 3.80 19.30 10.36
C ILE A 89 3.51 18.17 11.34
N ASP A 90 2.66 18.43 12.33
CA ASP A 90 2.30 17.44 13.36
C ASP A 90 1.18 16.51 12.92
N ARG A 91 0.35 16.94 11.98
CA ARG A 91 -0.81 16.15 11.50
C ARG A 91 -0.89 16.14 9.99
N LEU A 92 -1.04 14.93 9.46
CA LEU A 92 -1.23 14.73 8.02
C LEU A 92 -2.65 15.09 7.60
N SER A 93 -2.78 15.94 6.59
CA SER A 93 -4.04 16.15 5.87
C SER A 93 -3.85 15.90 4.37
N ALA A 94 -4.90 15.41 3.71
CA ALA A 94 -4.84 15.17 2.27
C ALA A 94 -4.58 16.46 1.48
N THR A 95 -5.10 17.58 1.97
CA THR A 95 -4.91 18.91 1.38
C THR A 95 -3.47 19.37 1.53
N SER A 96 -2.88 19.27 2.74
CA SER A 96 -1.49 19.68 2.99
C SER A 96 -0.50 18.89 2.13
N VAL A 97 -0.73 17.58 1.98
CA VAL A 97 0.13 16.73 1.15
C VAL A 97 0.04 17.13 -0.32
N LYS A 98 -1.18 17.27 -0.86
CA LYS A 98 -1.39 17.58 -2.28
C LYS A 98 -0.95 18.98 -2.69
N ASN A 99 -1.01 19.94 -1.77
CA ASN A 99 -0.60 21.31 -2.05
C ASN A 99 0.92 21.49 -2.01
N ARG A 100 1.64 20.67 -1.24
CA ARG A 100 3.08 20.85 -1.03
C ARG A 100 3.95 19.77 -1.66
N ILE A 101 3.37 18.63 -2.04
CA ILE A 101 4.08 17.52 -2.67
C ILE A 101 3.50 17.28 -4.05
N THR A 102 4.31 17.44 -5.07
CA THR A 102 3.95 17.19 -6.48
C THR A 102 4.11 15.71 -6.83
N GLU A 103 5.18 15.07 -6.33
CA GLU A 103 5.48 13.67 -6.57
C GLU A 103 6.29 13.06 -5.42
N ILE A 104 6.12 11.77 -5.20
CA ILE A 104 6.94 10.96 -4.29
C ILE A 104 7.56 9.83 -5.12
N ARG A 105 8.87 9.83 -5.31
CA ARG A 105 9.56 8.76 -6.02
C ARG A 105 10.11 7.74 -5.04
N ALA A 106 9.71 6.48 -5.22
CA ALA A 106 10.22 5.36 -4.44
C ALA A 106 11.39 4.70 -5.20
N GLU A 107 12.60 4.95 -4.72
CA GLU A 107 13.84 4.49 -5.32
C GLU A 107 14.32 3.14 -4.74
N LYS A 108 15.41 2.61 -5.28
CA LYS A 108 16.09 1.44 -4.72
C LYS A 108 16.62 1.71 -3.31
N ASN A 109 16.94 0.64 -2.58
CA ASN A 109 17.60 0.72 -1.26
C ASN A 109 16.84 1.52 -0.19
N ASN A 110 15.51 1.46 -0.20
CA ASN A 110 14.64 2.13 0.76
C ASN A 110 14.80 3.67 0.76
N VAL A 111 15.05 4.23 -0.40
CA VAL A 111 15.11 5.67 -0.59
C VAL A 111 13.77 6.16 -1.12
N ILE A 112 13.29 7.26 -0.57
CA ILE A 112 12.11 7.99 -1.03
C ILE A 112 12.53 9.43 -1.29
N VAL A 113 12.22 9.94 -2.46
CA VAL A 113 12.45 11.33 -2.85
C VAL A 113 11.11 12.03 -2.89
N PHE A 114 10.97 13.08 -2.11
CA PHE A 114 9.81 13.96 -2.10
C PHE A 114 10.10 15.17 -2.99
N CYS A 115 9.33 15.33 -4.05
CA CYS A 115 9.39 16.51 -4.92
C CYS A 115 8.33 17.50 -4.44
N LEU A 116 8.75 18.69 -4.02
CA LEU A 116 7.86 19.70 -3.48
C LEU A 116 7.36 20.65 -4.58
N ASP A 117 6.37 21.45 -4.24
CA ASP A 117 5.74 22.44 -5.13
C ASP A 117 6.69 23.60 -5.50
N ASP A 118 7.67 23.89 -4.66
CA ASP A 118 8.73 24.88 -4.92
C ASP A 118 9.86 24.36 -5.83
N GLY A 119 9.75 23.11 -6.31
CA GLY A 119 10.75 22.44 -7.13
C GLY A 119 11.90 21.81 -6.35
N SER A 120 11.91 21.91 -5.02
CA SER A 120 12.94 21.25 -4.19
C SER A 120 12.70 19.74 -4.09
N GLU A 121 13.78 18.99 -3.92
CA GLU A 121 13.77 17.55 -3.71
C GLU A 121 14.37 17.22 -2.35
N ILE A 122 13.61 16.49 -1.52
CA ILE A 122 14.06 16.00 -0.22
C ILE A 122 14.19 14.49 -0.25
N VAL A 123 15.43 14.01 -0.02
CA VAL A 123 15.72 12.57 -0.01
C VAL A 123 15.68 12.04 1.39
N LYS A 124 14.85 11.00 1.61
CA LYS A 124 14.75 10.29 2.88
C LYS A 124 15.01 8.80 2.70
N ARG A 125 15.60 8.17 3.70
CA ARG A 125 15.81 6.73 3.73
C ARG A 125 15.08 6.11 4.91
N TRP A 126 14.39 5.01 4.68
CA TRP A 126 13.69 4.28 5.72
C TRP A 126 14.32 2.91 5.98
N LYS A 127 14.14 2.38 7.19
CA LYS A 127 14.61 1.05 7.57
C LYS A 127 13.48 0.04 7.46
N ASP A 128 13.74 -1.09 6.79
CA ASP A 128 12.84 -2.24 6.88
C ASP A 128 12.84 -2.77 8.31
N ARG A 129 11.67 -2.99 8.88
CA ARG A 129 11.60 -3.80 10.10
C ARG A 129 12.05 -5.22 9.77
N SER A 130 13.13 -5.67 10.37
CA SER A 130 13.55 -7.06 10.23
C SER A 130 12.48 -7.98 10.84
N ARG A 131 12.41 -9.23 10.39
CA ARG A 131 11.51 -10.23 10.98
C ARG A 131 11.84 -10.43 12.48
N ALA A 132 13.11 -10.32 12.86
CA ALA A 132 13.58 -10.43 14.24
C ALA A 132 13.07 -9.29 15.12
N GLU A 133 13.08 -8.04 14.61
CA GLU A 133 12.55 -6.85 15.32
C GLU A 133 11.02 -6.84 15.42
N SER A 134 10.32 -7.47 14.48
CA SER A 134 8.86 -7.59 14.53
C SER A 134 8.37 -8.65 15.50
N TRP A 135 9.24 -9.53 16.00
CA TRP A 135 8.94 -10.57 16.96
C TRP A 135 9.14 -10.05 18.39
N THR A 136 8.06 -9.61 19.01
CA THR A 136 8.09 -9.22 20.42
C THR A 136 8.38 -10.43 21.32
N PRO A 137 8.92 -10.21 22.54
CA PRO A 137 9.14 -11.28 23.51
C PRO A 137 7.88 -12.13 23.76
N GLU A 138 6.72 -11.48 23.85
CA GLU A 138 5.42 -12.17 24.02
C GLU A 138 5.06 -13.06 22.82
N MET A 139 5.34 -12.61 21.59
CA MET A 139 5.09 -13.42 20.40
C MET A 139 6.01 -14.63 20.34
N LYS A 140 7.27 -14.48 20.76
CA LYS A 140 8.23 -15.59 20.89
C LYS A 140 7.76 -16.62 21.90
N GLU A 141 7.30 -16.18 23.06
CA GLU A 141 6.79 -17.06 24.10
C GLU A 141 5.51 -17.80 23.67
N LYS A 142 4.54 -17.10 23.10
CA LYS A 142 3.33 -17.72 22.52
C LYS A 142 3.65 -18.78 21.45
N ALA A 143 4.64 -18.51 20.60
CA ALA A 143 5.07 -19.47 19.59
C ALA A 143 5.73 -20.70 20.22
N ARG A 144 6.54 -20.50 21.26
CA ARG A 144 7.19 -21.57 22.03
C ARG A 144 6.15 -22.47 22.71
N GLN A 145 5.16 -21.87 23.38
CA GLN A 145 4.08 -22.61 24.04
C GLN A 145 3.26 -23.43 23.04
N ARG A 146 2.91 -22.86 21.88
CA ARG A 146 2.21 -23.59 20.80
C ARG A 146 3.02 -24.78 20.29
N ALA A 147 4.34 -24.62 20.14
CA ALA A 147 5.21 -25.71 19.70
C ALA A 147 5.28 -26.84 20.74
N LEU A 148 5.33 -26.49 22.03
CA LEU A 148 5.31 -27.47 23.11
C LEU A 148 3.97 -28.22 23.19
N GLN A 149 2.85 -27.53 23.06
CA GLN A 149 1.51 -28.15 23.02
C GLN A 149 1.34 -29.07 21.80
N ALA A 150 1.89 -28.69 20.65
CA ALA A 150 1.83 -29.54 19.46
C ALA A 150 2.67 -30.82 19.57
N ARG A 151 3.78 -30.80 20.34
CA ARG A 151 4.58 -31.99 20.65
C ARG A 151 3.83 -32.93 21.57
N ARG A 152 3.22 -32.44 22.66
CA ARG A 152 2.43 -33.25 23.61
C ARG A 152 1.21 -33.93 22.99
N LYS A 153 0.67 -33.42 21.90
CA LYS A 153 -0.47 -34.04 21.18
C LYS A 153 -0.04 -35.14 20.20
N LYS A 154 1.26 -35.34 19.97
CA LYS A 154 1.79 -36.35 19.08
C LYS A 154 2.38 -37.57 19.82
N GLU A 155 2.48 -37.49 21.14
CA GLU A 155 2.75 -38.58 22.05
C GLU A 155 1.41 -39.18 22.53
#